data_5a37891916f6471e7ef90b4d68d9ebe3
#
_entry.id   5a37891916f6471e7ef90b4d68d9ebe3
#
_cell.length_a   1.000
_cell.length_b   1.000
_cell.length_c   1.000
_cell.angle_alpha   90.00
_cell.angle_beta   90.00
_cell.angle_gamma   90.00
#
_symmetry.space_group_name_H-M   'P 1'
#
loop_
_entity.id
_entity.type
_entity.pdbx_description
1 polymer ?
#
loop_
_entity_poly.entity_id
_entity_poly.type
_entity_poly.pdbx_seq_one_letter_code
_entity_poly.pdbx_strand_id
1 'polypeptide(L)'
;MILLSFLGDNKYSETNYCWQGQSKRTTFFTAACAEFLKPEKVVLFRTEEAERRNGDALREALSAYPSNLTEVTIPLGKQEEELWQIFGLLNESVPDGEEVALDVTNGHRSVSLLGLLAAAFMRTARDIEIRHLLYGAFNIDKTNAPDVSPVFDLSPMLALLNWSVAADRFNRSGDSHDMAELLNDYGTEIKQQAHGNKEELKRGSAFLKMAKSLNNVTDALYLLRPYD
;
A
#
# COMPACT_ATOMS: atom_id res chain seq x y z
N MET A 1 -3.15 13.67 -0.66
CA MET A 1 -2.79 12.26 -0.98
C MET A 1 -2.20 12.17 -2.37
N ILE A 2 -1.11 11.44 -2.52
CA ILE A 2 -0.39 11.20 -3.78
C ILE A 2 -0.67 9.77 -4.26
N LEU A 3 -1.05 9.60 -5.54
CA LEU A 3 -1.14 8.28 -6.17
C LEU A 3 0.16 7.99 -6.93
N LEU A 4 0.86 6.92 -6.57
CA LEU A 4 1.98 6.36 -7.32
C LEU A 4 1.45 5.23 -8.20
N SER A 5 1.72 5.26 -9.49
CA SER A 5 1.26 4.23 -10.42
C SER A 5 2.30 3.94 -11.49
N PHE A 6 2.21 2.77 -12.09
CA PHE A 6 3.13 2.31 -13.13
C PHE A 6 2.40 2.13 -14.46
N LEU A 7 3.03 2.55 -15.54
CA LEU A 7 2.59 2.25 -16.90
C LEU A 7 3.45 1.11 -17.47
N GLY A 8 2.81 0.03 -17.86
CA GLY A 8 3.46 -1.07 -18.54
C GLY A 8 3.40 -0.91 -20.08
N ASP A 9 4.17 -1.72 -20.76
CA ASP A 9 4.26 -1.76 -22.22
C ASP A 9 3.33 -2.81 -22.86
N ASN A 10 2.51 -3.50 -22.07
CA ASN A 10 1.53 -4.46 -22.54
C ASN A 10 0.38 -3.80 -23.30
N LYS A 11 -0.29 -4.58 -24.16
CA LYS A 11 -1.59 -4.18 -24.71
C LYS A 11 -2.64 -4.29 -23.61
N TYR A 12 -3.23 -3.17 -23.25
CA TYR A 12 -4.33 -3.13 -22.30
C TYR A 12 -5.68 -3.38 -22.96
N SER A 13 -6.61 -3.91 -22.21
CA SER A 13 -8.00 -4.09 -22.62
C SER A 13 -8.93 -3.41 -21.63
N GLU A 14 -10.03 -2.88 -22.12
CA GLU A 14 -11.03 -2.25 -21.29
C GLU A 14 -11.71 -3.29 -20.38
N THR A 15 -11.93 -2.94 -19.12
CA THR A 15 -12.65 -3.74 -18.14
C THR A 15 -13.37 -2.83 -17.13
N ASN A 16 -14.25 -3.40 -16.34
CA ASN A 16 -14.93 -2.68 -15.27
C ASN A 16 -14.23 -2.98 -13.92
N TYR A 17 -13.36 -2.07 -13.48
CA TYR A 17 -12.73 -2.17 -12.16
C TYR A 17 -13.75 -1.88 -11.06
N CYS A 18 -13.82 -2.76 -10.05
CA CYS A 18 -14.79 -2.65 -8.96
C CYS A 18 -14.06 -2.61 -7.60
N TRP A 19 -14.37 -1.60 -6.79
CA TRP A 19 -13.77 -1.39 -5.46
C TRP A 19 -14.76 -0.74 -4.50
N GLN A 20 -14.98 -1.35 -3.33
CA GLN A 20 -15.81 -0.80 -2.24
C GLN A 20 -17.20 -0.28 -2.71
N GLY A 21 -17.88 -1.02 -3.59
CA GLY A 21 -19.17 -0.65 -4.14
C GLY A 21 -19.14 0.40 -5.25
N GLN A 22 -17.97 0.93 -5.61
CA GLN A 22 -17.77 1.78 -6.78
C GLN A 22 -17.33 0.95 -7.98
N SER A 23 -17.55 1.45 -9.18
CA SER A 23 -17.07 0.81 -10.41
C SER A 23 -16.63 1.84 -11.44
N LYS A 24 -15.57 1.51 -12.20
CA LYS A 24 -15.07 2.33 -13.30
C LYS A 24 -14.70 1.47 -14.48
N ARG A 25 -15.35 1.70 -15.60
CA ARG A 25 -14.98 1.09 -16.88
C ARG A 25 -13.84 1.89 -17.53
N THR A 26 -12.72 1.27 -17.71
CA THR A 26 -11.52 1.90 -18.30
C THR A 26 -10.51 0.86 -18.76
N THR A 27 -9.63 1.28 -19.66
CA THR A 27 -8.46 0.50 -20.11
C THR A 27 -7.33 0.54 -19.09
N PHE A 28 -7.19 1.65 -18.35
CA PHE A 28 -6.05 1.87 -17.46
C PHE A 28 -6.49 1.85 -15.99
N PHE A 29 -5.87 0.98 -15.20
CA PHE A 29 -6.15 0.90 -13.78
C PHE A 29 -5.81 2.20 -13.03
N THR A 30 -4.77 2.92 -13.47
CA THR A 30 -4.44 4.26 -12.95
C THR A 30 -5.64 5.22 -13.02
N ALA A 31 -6.42 5.19 -14.12
CA ALA A 31 -7.62 6.01 -14.26
C ALA A 31 -8.76 5.54 -13.34
N ALA A 32 -8.86 4.24 -13.06
CA ALA A 32 -9.79 3.74 -12.05
C ALA A 32 -9.39 4.19 -10.64
N CYS A 33 -8.10 4.14 -10.30
CA CYS A 33 -7.58 4.66 -9.04
C CYS A 33 -7.84 6.18 -8.89
N ALA A 34 -7.65 6.96 -9.96
CA ALA A 34 -7.94 8.39 -9.95
C ALA A 34 -9.43 8.69 -9.68
N GLU A 35 -10.34 7.87 -10.24
CA GLU A 35 -11.78 7.97 -9.96
C GLU A 35 -12.11 7.65 -8.49
N PHE A 36 -11.60 6.53 -7.99
CA PHE A 36 -11.95 6.03 -6.66
C PHE A 36 -11.36 6.88 -5.54
N LEU A 37 -10.10 7.31 -5.69
CA LEU A 37 -9.31 7.95 -4.65
C LEU A 37 -9.30 9.47 -4.74
N LYS A 38 -9.54 10.04 -5.93
CA LYS A 38 -9.48 11.48 -6.21
C LYS A 38 -8.20 12.12 -5.67
N PRO A 39 -7.02 11.62 -6.05
CA PRO A 39 -5.75 12.10 -5.54
C PRO A 39 -5.48 13.54 -6.03
N GLU A 40 -4.74 14.32 -5.23
CA GLU A 40 -4.30 15.66 -5.62
C GLU A 40 -3.18 15.61 -6.66
N LYS A 41 -2.36 14.56 -6.57
CA LYS A 41 -1.22 14.35 -7.46
C LYS A 41 -1.14 12.88 -7.88
N VAL A 42 -0.87 12.66 -9.16
CA VAL A 42 -0.53 11.34 -9.71
C VAL A 42 0.94 11.38 -10.15
N VAL A 43 1.75 10.46 -9.64
CA VAL A 43 3.11 10.23 -10.11
C VAL A 43 3.11 8.94 -10.90
N LEU A 44 3.35 9.07 -12.20
CA LEU A 44 3.33 7.97 -13.15
C LEU A 44 4.76 7.54 -13.49
N PHE A 45 5.12 6.34 -13.09
CA PHE A 45 6.40 5.72 -13.44
C PHE A 45 6.25 4.94 -14.74
N ARG A 46 7.09 5.23 -15.71
CA ARG A 46 7.02 4.61 -17.04
C ARG A 46 8.39 4.40 -17.67
N THR A 47 8.53 3.31 -18.40
CA THR A 47 9.68 3.11 -19.28
C THR A 47 9.46 3.84 -20.60
N GLU A 48 10.53 4.07 -21.39
CA GLU A 48 10.39 4.66 -22.72
C GLU A 48 9.49 3.83 -23.66
N GLU A 49 9.51 2.50 -23.53
CA GLU A 49 8.66 1.63 -24.33
C GLU A 49 7.18 1.74 -23.93
N ALA A 50 6.90 1.80 -22.63
CA ALA A 50 5.55 2.00 -22.11
C ALA A 50 4.99 3.36 -22.56
N GLU A 51 5.82 4.40 -22.54
CA GLU A 51 5.49 5.73 -23.06
C GLU A 51 5.07 5.69 -24.53
N ARG A 52 5.91 5.10 -25.39
CA ARG A 52 5.63 5.03 -26.83
C ARG A 52 4.35 4.30 -27.16
N ARG A 53 3.97 3.30 -26.36
CA ARG A 53 2.80 2.45 -26.62
C ARG A 53 1.51 3.00 -26.03
N ASN A 54 1.57 3.50 -24.83
CA ASN A 54 0.38 3.74 -24.00
C ASN A 54 0.32 5.15 -23.40
N GLY A 55 1.37 5.97 -23.51
CA GLY A 55 1.47 7.26 -22.82
C GLY A 55 0.34 8.21 -23.17
N ASP A 56 0.11 8.46 -24.47
CA ASP A 56 -0.93 9.39 -24.92
C ASP A 56 -2.34 8.94 -24.52
N ALA A 57 -2.62 7.64 -24.68
CA ALA A 57 -3.92 7.07 -24.32
C ALA A 57 -4.20 7.15 -22.79
N LEU A 58 -3.15 6.98 -21.96
CA LEU A 58 -3.29 7.14 -20.52
C LEU A 58 -3.51 8.62 -20.13
N ARG A 59 -2.77 9.56 -20.74
CA ARG A 59 -2.98 11.01 -20.49
C ARG A 59 -4.40 11.42 -20.85
N GLU A 60 -4.93 10.93 -21.98
CA GLU A 60 -6.32 11.15 -22.38
C GLU A 60 -7.27 10.59 -21.32
N ALA A 61 -7.06 9.36 -20.84
CA ALA A 61 -7.90 8.76 -19.79
C ALA A 61 -7.83 9.51 -18.45
N LEU A 62 -6.68 10.13 -18.14
CA LEU A 62 -6.50 10.93 -16.92
C LEU A 62 -6.98 12.38 -17.06
N SER A 63 -7.20 12.89 -18.27
CA SER A 63 -7.63 14.28 -18.50
C SER A 63 -8.97 14.64 -17.86
N ALA A 64 -9.81 13.65 -17.56
CA ALA A 64 -11.08 13.82 -16.86
C ALA A 64 -10.93 14.12 -15.35
N TYR A 65 -9.72 13.94 -14.80
CA TYR A 65 -9.45 14.08 -13.36
C TYR A 65 -8.59 15.31 -13.08
N PRO A 66 -8.94 16.13 -12.08
CA PRO A 66 -8.23 17.37 -11.77
C PRO A 66 -6.88 17.16 -11.03
N SER A 67 -6.29 15.98 -11.13
CA SER A 67 -5.04 15.64 -10.46
C SER A 67 -3.84 16.23 -11.20
N ASN A 68 -2.84 16.70 -10.46
CA ASN A 68 -1.56 17.12 -11.02
C ASN A 68 -0.77 15.87 -11.45
N LEU A 69 -0.54 15.67 -12.76
CA LEU A 69 0.22 14.55 -13.29
C LEU A 69 1.73 14.90 -13.35
N THR A 70 2.53 14.08 -12.68
CA THR A 70 3.99 14.09 -12.78
C THR A 70 4.44 12.77 -13.38
N GLU A 71 5.25 12.82 -14.43
CA GLU A 71 5.75 11.62 -15.10
C GLU A 71 7.24 11.43 -14.79
N VAL A 72 7.60 10.19 -14.42
CA VAL A 72 8.97 9.80 -14.09
C VAL A 72 9.39 8.65 -15.00
N THR A 73 10.44 8.88 -15.78
CA THR A 73 11.01 7.81 -16.62
C THR A 73 11.88 6.91 -15.75
N ILE A 74 11.60 5.60 -15.82
CA ILE A 74 12.33 4.57 -15.10
C ILE A 74 13.01 3.60 -16.08
N PRO A 75 14.13 2.97 -15.70
CA PRO A 75 14.72 1.90 -16.47
C PRO A 75 13.85 0.63 -16.47
N LEU A 76 14.22 -0.35 -17.26
CA LEU A 76 13.45 -1.60 -17.40
C LEU A 76 13.55 -2.54 -16.19
N GLY A 77 14.52 -2.34 -15.29
CA GLY A 77 14.75 -3.22 -14.14
C GLY A 77 15.34 -4.58 -14.51
N LYS A 78 16.23 -4.62 -15.50
CA LYS A 78 16.90 -5.86 -15.95
C LYS A 78 18.18 -6.17 -15.18
N GLN A 79 18.75 -5.17 -14.52
CA GLN A 79 19.99 -5.28 -13.76
C GLN A 79 19.76 -4.75 -12.34
N GLU A 80 20.61 -5.18 -11.41
CA GLU A 80 20.47 -4.81 -10.01
C GLU A 80 20.56 -3.28 -9.80
N GLU A 81 21.46 -2.63 -10.51
CA GLU A 81 21.66 -1.18 -10.47
C GLU A 81 20.39 -0.43 -10.90
N GLU A 82 19.71 -0.93 -11.94
CA GLU A 82 18.43 -0.37 -12.40
C GLU A 82 17.33 -0.52 -11.33
N LEU A 83 17.31 -1.65 -10.61
CA LEU A 83 16.34 -1.85 -9.52
C LEU A 83 16.57 -0.87 -8.38
N TRP A 84 17.82 -0.63 -7.99
CA TRP A 84 18.16 0.41 -6.99
C TRP A 84 17.80 1.82 -7.47
N GLN A 85 18.01 2.12 -8.75
CA GLN A 85 17.59 3.39 -9.34
C GLN A 85 16.07 3.56 -9.28
N ILE A 86 15.28 2.53 -9.64
CA ILE A 86 13.82 2.58 -9.54
C ILE A 86 13.38 2.80 -8.09
N PHE A 87 13.98 2.09 -7.14
CA PHE A 87 13.70 2.25 -5.72
C PHE A 87 13.97 3.69 -5.24
N GLY A 88 15.10 4.28 -5.66
CA GLY A 88 15.44 5.67 -5.37
C GLY A 88 14.38 6.63 -5.92
N LEU A 89 14.04 6.52 -7.20
CA LEU A 89 13.05 7.37 -7.86
C LEU A 89 11.65 7.29 -7.20
N LEU A 90 11.24 6.10 -6.77
CA LEU A 90 9.99 5.92 -6.01
C LEU A 90 10.02 6.73 -4.71
N ASN A 91 11.10 6.59 -3.94
CA ASN A 91 11.22 7.28 -2.66
C ASN A 91 11.35 8.81 -2.80
N GLU A 92 12.10 9.29 -3.79
CA GLU A 92 12.29 10.72 -4.05
C GLU A 92 11.02 11.42 -4.56
N SER A 93 10.08 10.66 -5.12
CA SER A 93 8.84 11.19 -5.68
C SER A 93 7.81 11.61 -4.63
N VAL A 94 8.03 11.23 -3.36
CA VAL A 94 7.12 11.50 -2.24
C VAL A 94 7.84 12.31 -1.17
N PRO A 95 7.35 13.50 -0.80
CA PRO A 95 7.82 14.22 0.38
C PRO A 95 7.52 13.46 1.69
N ASP A 96 8.29 13.74 2.74
CA ASP A 96 8.05 13.17 4.06
C ASP A 96 6.72 13.65 4.65
N GLY A 97 6.03 12.80 5.39
CA GLY A 97 4.76 13.12 6.04
C GLY A 97 3.55 13.15 5.10
N GLU A 98 3.71 12.74 3.84
CA GLU A 98 2.61 12.68 2.87
C GLU A 98 1.81 11.38 2.98
N GLU A 99 0.54 11.44 2.54
CA GLU A 99 -0.30 10.27 2.37
C GLU A 99 -0.17 9.72 0.95
N VAL A 100 0.04 8.41 0.84
CA VAL A 100 0.28 7.73 -0.44
C VAL A 100 -0.71 6.60 -0.67
N ALA A 101 -1.21 6.52 -1.90
CA ALA A 101 -1.78 5.31 -2.48
C ALA A 101 -0.82 4.80 -3.56
N LEU A 102 -0.55 3.50 -3.55
CA LEU A 102 0.34 2.85 -4.52
C LEU A 102 -0.44 1.82 -5.34
N ASP A 103 -0.43 1.98 -6.67
CA ASP A 103 -0.92 1.00 -7.63
C ASP A 103 0.25 0.08 -8.04
N VAL A 104 0.13 -1.22 -7.73
CA VAL A 104 1.12 -2.26 -8.08
C VAL A 104 0.65 -3.19 -9.20
N THR A 105 -0.37 -2.79 -9.95
CA THR A 105 -1.02 -3.63 -10.97
C THR A 105 -0.19 -3.78 -12.23
N ASN A 106 0.35 -2.67 -12.70
CA ASN A 106 1.03 -2.58 -13.98
C ASN A 106 2.55 -2.44 -13.80
N GLY A 107 3.27 -2.79 -14.86
CA GLY A 107 4.73 -2.81 -14.86
C GLY A 107 5.30 -4.23 -14.89
N HIS A 108 6.61 -4.34 -14.95
CA HIS A 108 7.28 -5.62 -14.80
C HIS A 108 7.14 -6.18 -13.40
N ARG A 109 7.13 -7.50 -13.24
CA ARG A 109 6.96 -8.17 -11.93
C ARG A 109 7.95 -7.67 -10.87
N SER A 110 9.20 -7.43 -11.26
CA SER A 110 10.23 -6.86 -10.38
C SER A 110 9.86 -5.47 -9.88
N VAL A 111 9.24 -4.63 -10.71
CA VAL A 111 8.82 -3.27 -10.35
C VAL A 111 7.67 -3.28 -9.35
N SER A 112 6.69 -4.19 -9.51
CA SER A 112 5.61 -4.35 -8.53
C SER A 112 6.13 -4.80 -7.16
N LEU A 113 7.12 -5.72 -7.13
CA LEU A 113 7.77 -6.14 -5.89
C LEU A 113 8.57 -4.99 -5.26
N LEU A 114 9.28 -4.21 -6.07
CA LEU A 114 9.98 -3.00 -5.58
C LEU A 114 9.02 -1.96 -5.04
N GLY A 115 7.85 -1.79 -5.66
CA GLY A 115 6.80 -0.92 -5.15
C GLY A 115 6.36 -1.31 -3.74
N LEU A 116 6.16 -2.61 -3.48
CA LEU A 116 5.85 -3.12 -2.14
C LEU A 116 6.98 -2.82 -1.13
N LEU A 117 8.24 -3.06 -1.53
CA LEU A 117 9.40 -2.78 -0.68
C LEU A 117 9.58 -1.27 -0.42
N ALA A 118 9.36 -0.44 -1.45
CA ALA A 118 9.40 1.01 -1.30
C ALA A 118 8.28 1.51 -0.37
N ALA A 119 7.06 0.99 -0.48
CA ALA A 119 5.97 1.32 0.43
C ALA A 119 6.29 0.96 1.88
N ALA A 120 6.87 -0.23 2.11
CA ALA A 120 7.32 -0.65 3.44
C ALA A 120 8.43 0.27 3.99
N PHE A 121 9.41 0.64 3.15
CA PHE A 121 10.48 1.56 3.52
C PHE A 121 9.97 2.96 3.81
N MET A 122 9.15 3.54 2.93
CA MET A 122 8.54 4.86 3.11
C MET A 122 7.81 4.95 4.45
N ARG A 123 7.02 3.93 4.78
CA ARG A 123 6.26 3.87 6.02
C ARG A 123 7.18 3.77 7.25
N THR A 124 8.23 2.96 7.20
CA THR A 124 9.07 2.67 8.38
C THR A 124 10.17 3.71 8.58
N ALA A 125 10.78 4.21 7.48
CA ALA A 125 11.97 5.05 7.55
C ALA A 125 11.68 6.54 7.31
N ARG A 126 10.50 6.91 6.76
CA ARG A 126 10.20 8.27 6.33
C ARG A 126 8.87 8.81 6.87
N ASP A 127 8.20 8.07 7.75
CA ASP A 127 6.90 8.46 8.33
C ASP A 127 5.84 8.85 7.27
N ILE A 128 5.86 8.14 6.13
CA ILE A 128 4.90 8.32 5.05
C ILE A 128 3.73 7.36 5.29
N GLU A 129 2.51 7.90 5.31
CA GLU A 129 1.31 7.09 5.49
C GLU A 129 0.91 6.38 4.19
N ILE A 130 1.06 5.05 4.14
CA ILE A 130 0.55 4.25 3.01
C ILE A 130 -0.92 3.93 3.27
N ARG A 131 -1.80 4.75 2.71
CA ARG A 131 -3.26 4.60 2.84
C ARG A 131 -3.79 3.37 2.11
N HIS A 132 -3.30 3.16 0.88
CA HIS A 132 -3.76 2.09 0.02
C HIS A 132 -2.59 1.49 -0.77
N LEU A 133 -2.59 0.17 -0.87
CA LEU A 133 -1.74 -0.60 -1.78
C LEU A 133 -2.66 -1.39 -2.71
N LEU A 134 -2.95 -0.83 -3.87
CA LEU A 134 -4.01 -1.33 -4.74
C LEU A 134 -3.48 -2.27 -5.82
N TYR A 135 -4.20 -3.37 -6.02
CA TYR A 135 -3.99 -4.32 -7.09
C TYR A 135 -5.30 -4.55 -7.85
N GLY A 136 -5.35 -4.16 -9.12
CA GLY A 136 -6.46 -4.41 -10.02
C GLY A 136 -6.32 -5.80 -10.67
N ALA A 137 -7.14 -6.75 -10.24
CA ALA A 137 -7.07 -8.13 -10.72
C ALA A 137 -7.81 -8.30 -12.06
N PHE A 138 -7.14 -7.93 -13.14
CA PHE A 138 -7.71 -7.94 -14.48
C PHE A 138 -8.28 -9.31 -14.85
N ASN A 139 -9.60 -9.36 -15.15
CA ASN A 139 -10.31 -10.56 -15.63
C ASN A 139 -10.01 -11.85 -14.84
N ILE A 140 -9.95 -11.76 -13.51
CA ILE A 140 -9.60 -12.92 -12.66
C ILE A 140 -10.62 -14.06 -12.77
N ASP A 141 -11.90 -13.72 -12.98
CA ASP A 141 -12.99 -14.71 -13.18
C ASP A 141 -13.61 -14.55 -14.57
N LYS A 142 -12.92 -15.06 -15.58
CA LYS A 142 -13.36 -15.00 -16.98
C LYS A 142 -14.65 -15.78 -17.26
N THR A 143 -15.01 -16.71 -16.40
CA THR A 143 -16.14 -17.63 -16.61
C THR A 143 -17.45 -17.03 -16.09
N ASN A 144 -17.41 -16.48 -14.88
CA ASN A 144 -18.64 -16.00 -14.22
C ASN A 144 -18.81 -14.47 -14.33
N ALA A 145 -17.72 -13.72 -14.46
CA ALA A 145 -17.73 -12.28 -14.55
C ALA A 145 -16.65 -11.76 -15.53
N PRO A 146 -16.82 -11.99 -16.84
CA PRO A 146 -15.75 -11.79 -17.85
C PRO A 146 -15.31 -10.32 -18.01
N ASP A 147 -16.15 -9.36 -17.65
CA ASP A 147 -15.86 -7.93 -17.79
C ASP A 147 -15.61 -7.23 -16.45
N VAL A 148 -15.47 -7.99 -15.36
CA VAL A 148 -15.28 -7.46 -14.02
C VAL A 148 -13.89 -7.74 -13.53
N SER A 149 -13.19 -6.70 -13.07
CA SER A 149 -11.87 -6.78 -12.47
C SER A 149 -11.95 -6.24 -11.04
N PRO A 150 -12.01 -7.11 -10.04
CA PRO A 150 -12.02 -6.66 -8.65
C PRO A 150 -10.71 -5.96 -8.31
N VAL A 151 -10.78 -4.97 -7.43
CA VAL A 151 -9.62 -4.27 -6.89
C VAL A 151 -9.40 -4.74 -5.46
N PHE A 152 -8.19 -5.21 -5.19
CA PHE A 152 -7.75 -5.61 -3.86
C PHE A 152 -6.90 -4.52 -3.24
N ASP A 153 -7.20 -4.17 -2.00
CA ASP A 153 -6.31 -3.37 -1.17
C ASP A 153 -5.41 -4.31 -0.37
N LEU A 154 -4.13 -4.25 -0.67
CA LEU A 154 -3.10 -5.07 -0.04
C LEU A 154 -2.42 -4.36 1.14
N SER A 155 -2.86 -3.14 1.50
CA SER A 155 -2.27 -2.39 2.62
C SER A 155 -2.32 -3.17 3.96
N PRO A 156 -3.32 -4.03 4.26
CA PRO A 156 -3.27 -4.87 5.45
C PRO A 156 -2.08 -5.84 5.47
N MET A 157 -1.52 -6.20 4.30
CA MET A 157 -0.32 -7.04 4.24
C MET A 157 0.93 -6.32 4.75
N LEU A 158 1.00 -4.99 4.63
CA LEU A 158 2.07 -4.19 5.22
C LEU A 158 2.06 -4.25 6.75
N ALA A 159 0.89 -4.43 7.36
CA ALA A 159 0.79 -4.60 8.81
C ALA A 159 1.52 -5.86 9.30
N LEU A 160 1.55 -6.93 8.49
CA LEU A 160 2.28 -8.16 8.83
C LEU A 160 3.79 -7.93 8.99
N LEU A 161 4.36 -6.99 8.24
CA LEU A 161 5.78 -6.61 8.37
C LEU A 161 6.03 -5.98 9.75
N ASN A 162 5.16 -5.09 10.20
CA ASN A 162 5.27 -4.49 11.54
C ASN A 162 5.17 -5.54 12.64
N TRP A 163 4.20 -6.47 12.52
CA TRP A 163 4.08 -7.58 13.46
C TRP A 163 5.33 -8.45 13.49
N SER A 164 5.96 -8.69 12.32
CA SER A 164 7.18 -9.49 12.24
C SER A 164 8.36 -8.78 12.92
N VAL A 165 8.51 -7.47 12.73
CA VAL A 165 9.55 -6.67 13.38
C VAL A 165 9.33 -6.61 14.88
N ALA A 166 8.10 -6.35 15.33
CA ALA A 166 7.75 -6.31 16.74
C ALA A 166 7.97 -7.67 17.44
N ALA A 167 7.65 -8.77 16.76
CA ALA A 167 7.90 -10.13 17.27
C ALA A 167 9.40 -10.45 17.36
N ASP A 168 10.18 -10.06 16.35
CA ASP A 168 11.65 -10.24 16.39
C ASP A 168 12.29 -9.45 17.54
N ARG A 169 11.86 -8.20 17.75
CA ARG A 169 12.31 -7.36 18.86
C ARG A 169 11.98 -8.01 20.21
N PHE A 170 10.74 -8.47 20.38
CA PHE A 170 10.33 -9.18 21.59
C PHE A 170 11.17 -10.42 21.83
N ASN A 171 11.41 -11.24 20.79
CA ASN A 171 12.22 -12.46 20.92
C ASN A 171 13.67 -12.20 21.31
N ARG A 172 14.26 -11.11 20.83
CA ARG A 172 15.67 -10.77 21.11
C ARG A 172 15.88 -10.07 22.45
N SER A 173 14.97 -9.22 22.83
CA SER A 173 15.15 -8.31 23.96
C SER A 173 14.12 -8.45 25.07
N GLY A 174 13.01 -9.20 24.84
CA GLY A 174 11.87 -9.21 25.74
C GLY A 174 11.06 -7.91 25.72
N ASP A 175 11.36 -6.99 24.78
CA ASP A 175 10.66 -5.73 24.62
C ASP A 175 9.39 -5.93 23.78
N SER A 176 8.23 -5.78 24.40
CA SER A 176 6.92 -5.96 23.76
C SER A 176 6.18 -4.63 23.49
N HIS A 177 6.82 -3.48 23.65
CA HIS A 177 6.15 -2.19 23.45
C HIS A 177 5.55 -2.07 22.04
N ASP A 178 6.31 -2.39 20.99
CA ASP A 178 5.83 -2.32 19.61
C ASP A 178 4.65 -3.27 19.37
N MET A 179 4.69 -4.49 19.95
CA MET A 179 3.55 -5.42 19.87
C MET A 179 2.33 -4.89 20.59
N ALA A 180 2.53 -4.25 21.74
CA ALA A 180 1.45 -3.65 22.51
C ALA A 180 0.83 -2.47 21.77
N GLU A 181 1.63 -1.65 21.11
CA GLU A 181 1.14 -0.55 20.26
C GLU A 181 0.28 -1.09 19.12
N LEU A 182 0.77 -2.07 18.35
CA LEU A 182 0.02 -2.70 17.27
C LEU A 182 -1.30 -3.33 17.74
N LEU A 183 -1.32 -3.97 18.91
CA LEU A 183 -2.54 -4.52 19.51
C LEU A 183 -3.52 -3.42 19.94
N ASN A 184 -3.00 -2.31 20.45
CA ASN A 184 -3.81 -1.18 20.87
C ASN A 184 -4.50 -0.53 19.66
N ASP A 185 -3.76 -0.30 18.58
CA ASP A 185 -4.28 0.28 17.34
C ASP A 185 -5.34 -0.63 16.73
N TYR A 186 -5.04 -1.92 16.59
CA TYR A 186 -5.97 -2.91 16.06
C TYR A 186 -7.24 -3.05 16.92
N GLY A 187 -7.08 -3.06 18.24
CA GLY A 187 -8.21 -3.10 19.15
C GLY A 187 -9.09 -1.86 19.09
N THR A 188 -8.49 -0.71 18.88
CA THR A 188 -9.18 0.59 18.71
C THR A 188 -9.95 0.62 17.40
N GLU A 189 -9.33 0.20 16.31
CA GLU A 189 -9.96 0.12 14.98
C GLU A 189 -11.18 -0.80 15.00
N ILE A 190 -11.06 -2.01 15.56
CA ILE A 190 -12.21 -2.95 15.71
C ILE A 190 -13.35 -2.27 16.45
N LYS A 191 -13.08 -1.54 17.52
CA LYS A 191 -14.13 -0.85 18.29
C LYS A 191 -14.81 0.26 17.52
N GLN A 192 -14.05 1.01 16.72
CA GLN A 192 -14.60 2.06 15.86
C GLN A 192 -15.50 1.48 14.76
N GLN A 193 -15.10 0.36 14.16
CA GLN A 193 -15.85 -0.31 13.10
C GLN A 193 -17.03 -1.16 13.62
N ALA A 194 -17.11 -1.40 14.92
CA ALA A 194 -18.12 -2.30 15.49
C ALA A 194 -19.57 -1.82 15.33
N HIS A 195 -19.81 -0.52 15.07
CA HIS A 195 -21.16 0.07 14.86
C HIS A 195 -22.22 -0.46 15.85
N GLY A 196 -21.83 -0.68 17.11
CA GLY A 196 -22.71 -1.20 18.16
C GLY A 196 -22.77 -2.74 18.28
N ASN A 197 -22.05 -3.48 17.46
CA ASN A 197 -21.93 -4.94 17.58
C ASN A 197 -21.18 -5.30 18.90
N LYS A 198 -21.90 -5.93 19.84
CA LYS A 198 -21.35 -6.27 21.15
C LYS A 198 -20.19 -7.29 21.11
N GLU A 199 -20.17 -8.19 20.14
CA GLU A 199 -19.07 -9.16 20.00
C GLU A 199 -17.79 -8.48 19.52
N GLU A 200 -17.87 -7.61 18.51
CA GLU A 200 -16.73 -6.84 18.03
C GLU A 200 -16.21 -5.88 19.11
N LEU A 201 -17.09 -5.23 19.87
CA LEU A 201 -16.68 -4.39 21.01
C LEU A 201 -15.93 -5.19 22.07
N LYS A 202 -16.38 -6.42 22.39
CA LYS A 202 -15.67 -7.32 23.31
C LYS A 202 -14.31 -7.74 22.76
N ARG A 203 -14.25 -8.08 21.46
CA ARG A 203 -13.02 -8.46 20.76
C ARG A 203 -12.00 -7.31 20.80
N GLY A 204 -12.38 -6.10 20.41
CA GLY A 204 -11.51 -4.92 20.50
C GLY A 204 -11.02 -4.66 21.93
N SER A 205 -11.93 -4.81 22.94
CA SER A 205 -11.55 -4.65 24.34
C SER A 205 -10.56 -5.71 24.83
N ALA A 206 -10.61 -6.93 24.28
CA ALA A 206 -9.65 -7.99 24.61
C ALA A 206 -8.25 -7.66 24.08
N PHE A 207 -8.13 -7.12 22.87
CA PHE A 207 -6.85 -6.64 22.31
C PHE A 207 -6.25 -5.51 23.14
N LEU A 208 -7.05 -4.53 23.55
CA LEU A 208 -6.58 -3.43 24.42
C LEU A 208 -6.07 -3.93 25.79
N LYS A 209 -6.74 -4.94 26.37
CA LYS A 209 -6.26 -5.55 27.62
C LYS A 209 -4.95 -6.31 27.42
N MET A 210 -4.82 -7.02 26.29
CA MET A 210 -3.59 -7.74 25.96
C MET A 210 -2.42 -6.78 25.76
N ALA A 211 -2.63 -5.67 25.04
CA ALA A 211 -1.65 -4.59 24.88
C ALA A 211 -1.14 -4.09 26.24
N LYS A 212 -2.05 -3.77 27.15
CA LYS A 212 -1.70 -3.33 28.50
C LYS A 212 -0.90 -4.39 29.27
N SER A 213 -1.27 -5.66 29.15
CA SER A 213 -0.56 -6.75 29.83
C SER A 213 0.87 -6.92 29.29
N LEU A 214 1.07 -6.79 27.99
CA LEU A 214 2.40 -6.85 27.36
C LEU A 214 3.30 -5.71 27.84
N ASN A 215 2.79 -4.47 27.87
CA ASN A 215 3.54 -3.33 28.41
C ASN A 215 3.96 -3.58 29.86
N ASN A 216 3.05 -4.05 30.70
CA ASN A 216 3.38 -4.35 32.11
C ASN A 216 4.47 -5.42 32.25
N VAL A 217 4.48 -6.43 31.37
CA VAL A 217 5.54 -7.47 31.37
C VAL A 217 6.88 -6.86 30.97
N THR A 218 6.93 -6.06 29.93
CA THR A 218 8.17 -5.39 29.49
C THR A 218 8.71 -4.47 30.58
N ASP A 219 7.86 -3.64 31.16
CA ASP A 219 8.25 -2.74 32.25
C ASP A 219 8.81 -3.50 33.45
N ALA A 220 8.18 -4.63 33.81
CA ALA A 220 8.69 -5.49 34.88
C ALA A 220 10.04 -6.11 34.54
N LEU A 221 10.25 -6.56 33.29
CA LEU A 221 11.52 -7.10 32.83
C LEU A 221 12.64 -6.05 32.82
N TYR A 222 12.33 -4.80 32.45
CA TYR A 222 13.31 -3.70 32.52
C TYR A 222 13.75 -3.40 33.96
N LEU A 223 12.82 -3.46 34.92
CA LEU A 223 13.15 -3.25 36.34
C LEU A 223 14.02 -4.36 36.93
N LEU A 224 14.00 -5.56 36.34
CA LEU A 224 14.78 -6.72 36.81
C LEU A 224 16.17 -6.83 36.13
N ARG A 225 16.47 -6.01 35.12
CA ARG A 225 17.80 -5.99 34.50
C ARG A 225 18.79 -5.33 35.44
N PRO A 226 19.94 -6.01 35.76
CA PRO A 226 21.02 -5.34 36.48
C PRO A 226 21.54 -4.18 35.63
N TYR A 227 21.82 -3.05 36.29
CA TYR A 227 22.55 -1.95 35.67
C TYR A 227 23.95 -2.45 35.35
N ASP A 228 24.30 -2.61 34.07
CA ASP A 228 25.68 -2.79 33.61
C ASP A 228 26.41 -1.45 33.53
#